data_440cc8c09ecb896511ec9ad28df8900f
#
_entry.id   440cc8c09ecb896511ec9ad28df8900f
#
_cell.length_a   1.000
_cell.length_b   1.000
_cell.length_c   1.000
_cell.angle_alpha   90.00
_cell.angle_beta   90.00
_cell.angle_gamma   90.00
#
_symmetry.space_group_name_H-M   'P 1'
#
loop_
_entity.id
_entity.type
_entity.pdbx_description
1 polymer ?
#
loop_
_entity_poly.entity_id
_entity_poly.type
_entity_poly.pdbx_seq_one_letter_code
_entity_poly.pdbx_strand_id
1 'polypeptide(L)'
;MGSILRGEILTAAKYGVWSYHHSDNQYYRGGPANFWELYEGNPISGVMLQVLTEELDAGKVLYKGLFATRPGISRMRNCVQPYWGASTFVIQKLRELHQHGWEHLERTAVPPAAYLGKKKIYTVPSNSEMLRWLGPVLLRKVLRVPVCRPMVEHWRLAIRSGAPLVVDSGPTPDLSGFHWIESMKGRFYADPFMIEDGDKLWTFFEDVDYETQRGRISCAEVQKGGISNPVPVLEMPYHLSYPCVFRAGNETYMIPESGSKGTVDLYRCVRFPDKWDMEKELFRAPAVGTTIWIDDGLYWFFVSLEELRGLGTQLWLFSATTLTGEWTPHPGNPISTDVRNNRGAGAVFRHDGKLFRPSQDCGKHEGYSFTLNQIVTLDRYQYQEKPCVTINPLWAPGLVGTHTYSHVGQVEIVDGCEPVPARSVRD
;
A
#
# COMPACT_ATOMS: atom_id res chain seq x y z
N MET A 1 -29.36 17.38 -5.53
CA MET A 1 -29.36 16.23 -6.46
C MET A 1 -28.79 16.72 -7.77
N GLY A 2 -27.72 16.12 -8.26
CA GLY A 2 -27.18 16.46 -9.59
C GLY A 2 -28.10 15.86 -10.66
N SER A 3 -28.37 16.62 -11.71
CA SER A 3 -29.13 16.15 -12.85
C SER A 3 -28.22 15.28 -13.73
N ILE A 4 -28.78 14.22 -14.31
CA ILE A 4 -28.08 13.42 -15.32
C ILE A 4 -28.08 14.24 -16.62
N LEU A 5 -26.87 14.54 -17.14
CA LEU A 5 -26.72 15.23 -18.41
C LEU A 5 -26.95 14.25 -19.57
N ARG A 6 -27.64 14.71 -20.62
CA ARG A 6 -27.95 13.94 -21.83
C ARG A 6 -28.04 14.85 -23.05
N GLY A 7 -27.91 14.25 -24.24
CA GLY A 7 -28.07 14.95 -25.52
C GLY A 7 -26.88 15.86 -25.85
N GLU A 8 -27.13 16.92 -26.58
CA GLU A 8 -26.12 17.79 -27.16
C GLU A 8 -25.09 18.38 -26.16
N ILE A 9 -25.48 18.54 -24.89
CA ILE A 9 -24.57 19.02 -23.86
C ILE A 9 -23.31 18.16 -23.71
N LEU A 10 -23.42 16.85 -23.97
CA LEU A 10 -22.29 15.91 -23.81
C LEU A 10 -21.16 16.18 -24.80
N THR A 11 -21.47 16.79 -25.95
CA THR A 11 -20.53 17.14 -27.01
C THR A 11 -20.29 18.65 -27.13
N ALA A 12 -20.86 19.47 -26.27
CA ALA A 12 -20.73 20.93 -26.31
C ALA A 12 -19.30 21.44 -26.07
N ALA A 13 -18.49 20.68 -25.31
CA ALA A 13 -17.09 21.00 -25.09
C ALA A 13 -16.19 20.19 -26.02
N LYS A 14 -15.06 20.77 -26.47
CA LYS A 14 -14.09 20.17 -27.40
C LYS A 14 -13.65 18.75 -27.02
N TYR A 15 -13.51 18.48 -25.72
CA TYR A 15 -13.03 17.21 -25.18
C TYR A 15 -14.12 16.48 -24.36
N GLY A 16 -15.41 16.79 -24.66
CA GLY A 16 -16.55 16.27 -23.94
C GLY A 16 -16.73 16.89 -22.55
N VAL A 17 -17.73 16.43 -21.82
CA VAL A 17 -18.01 16.86 -20.44
C VAL A 17 -17.38 15.87 -19.48
N TRP A 18 -16.49 16.36 -18.62
CA TRP A 18 -15.83 15.52 -17.61
C TRP A 18 -16.61 15.57 -16.29
N SER A 19 -16.78 14.43 -15.67
CA SER A 19 -17.49 14.30 -14.39
C SER A 19 -16.87 13.23 -13.52
N TYR A 20 -16.98 13.42 -12.21
CA TYR A 20 -16.68 12.38 -11.25
C TYR A 20 -17.85 11.40 -11.11
N HIS A 21 -17.53 10.10 -11.04
CA HIS A 21 -18.41 9.08 -10.51
C HIS A 21 -17.77 8.49 -9.26
N HIS A 22 -18.50 8.58 -8.13
CA HIS A 22 -17.99 8.15 -6.82
C HIS A 22 -18.45 6.72 -6.51
N SER A 23 -17.95 5.78 -7.28
CA SER A 23 -17.95 4.32 -7.10
C SER A 23 -17.10 3.71 -8.22
N ASP A 24 -16.79 2.42 -8.13
CA ASP A 24 -16.18 1.69 -9.24
C ASP A 24 -17.23 1.32 -10.28
N ASN A 25 -17.20 1.93 -11.49
CA ASN A 25 -18.16 1.70 -12.55
C ASN A 25 -18.17 0.26 -13.10
N GLN A 26 -17.16 -0.52 -12.78
CA GLN A 26 -17.14 -1.95 -13.11
C GLN A 26 -18.15 -2.74 -12.25
N TYR A 27 -18.45 -2.25 -11.05
CA TYR A 27 -19.34 -2.92 -10.10
C TYR A 27 -20.59 -2.11 -9.75
N TYR A 28 -20.48 -0.78 -9.68
CA TYR A 28 -21.51 0.11 -9.14
C TYR A 28 -21.75 1.28 -10.08
N ARG A 29 -22.82 1.21 -10.88
CA ARG A 29 -23.35 2.31 -11.70
C ARG A 29 -24.59 2.89 -11.04
N GLY A 30 -24.73 4.21 -11.01
CA GLY A 30 -25.82 4.90 -10.32
C GLY A 30 -25.45 5.35 -8.92
N GLY A 31 -26.32 5.18 -7.92
CA GLY A 31 -26.05 5.71 -6.56
C GLY A 31 -26.94 5.07 -5.47
N PRO A 32 -26.80 5.51 -4.23
CA PRO A 32 -25.95 6.59 -3.74
C PRO A 32 -24.47 6.20 -3.66
N ALA A 33 -23.60 7.20 -3.90
CA ALA A 33 -22.14 7.03 -3.91
C ALA A 33 -21.61 6.35 -2.66
N ASN A 34 -20.71 5.39 -2.85
CA ASN A 34 -19.99 4.63 -1.80
C ASN A 34 -20.91 4.00 -0.71
N PHE A 35 -22.15 3.69 -1.08
CA PHE A 35 -23.09 2.99 -0.20
C PHE A 35 -23.13 1.49 -0.47
N TRP A 36 -23.18 1.12 -1.75
CA TRP A 36 -23.41 -0.26 -2.13
C TRP A 36 -22.19 -1.15 -1.85
N GLU A 37 -20.99 -0.58 -1.87
CA GLU A 37 -19.77 -1.23 -1.40
C GLU A 37 -19.89 -1.66 0.06
N LEU A 38 -20.39 -0.77 0.94
CA LEU A 38 -20.65 -1.10 2.34
C LEU A 38 -21.74 -2.15 2.49
N TYR A 39 -22.84 -1.99 1.75
CA TYR A 39 -23.99 -2.90 1.81
C TYR A 39 -23.60 -4.32 1.37
N GLU A 40 -22.80 -4.44 0.32
CA GLU A 40 -22.38 -5.72 -0.26
C GLU A 40 -21.12 -6.30 0.39
N GLY A 41 -20.47 -5.55 1.28
CA GLY A 41 -19.23 -5.96 1.92
C GLY A 41 -18.03 -5.98 0.95
N ASN A 42 -18.07 -5.18 -0.12
CA ASN A 42 -16.93 -5.05 -1.01
C ASN A 42 -15.82 -4.27 -0.29
N PRO A 43 -14.60 -4.83 -0.18
CA PRO A 43 -13.51 -4.16 0.52
C PRO A 43 -12.99 -2.91 -0.20
N ILE A 44 -13.36 -2.69 -1.46
CA ILE A 44 -12.86 -1.59 -2.30
C ILE A 44 -13.99 -0.64 -2.66
N SER A 45 -13.76 0.65 -2.43
CA SER A 45 -14.56 1.78 -2.90
C SER A 45 -13.81 2.53 -3.99
N GLY A 46 -14.47 2.79 -5.12
CA GLY A 46 -13.86 3.47 -6.26
C GLY A 46 -14.27 4.93 -6.38
N VAL A 47 -13.46 5.71 -7.07
CA VAL A 47 -13.82 6.99 -7.69
C VAL A 47 -13.17 7.08 -9.04
N MET A 48 -13.86 7.64 -10.01
CA MET A 48 -13.26 7.89 -11.30
C MET A 48 -13.62 9.24 -11.86
N LEU A 49 -12.72 9.78 -12.64
CA LEU A 49 -12.93 10.90 -13.54
C LEU A 49 -13.21 10.33 -14.93
N GLN A 50 -14.36 10.63 -15.51
CA GLN A 50 -14.77 10.11 -16.81
C GLN A 50 -15.27 11.21 -17.73
N VAL A 51 -15.18 10.97 -19.04
CA VAL A 51 -15.90 11.71 -20.07
C VAL A 51 -17.30 11.12 -20.15
N LEU A 52 -18.32 11.95 -19.95
CA LEU A 52 -19.72 11.50 -19.96
C LEU A 52 -20.17 11.01 -21.34
N THR A 53 -21.04 10.02 -21.34
CA THR A 53 -21.73 9.46 -22.51
C THR A 53 -23.22 9.35 -22.23
N GLU A 54 -24.01 8.97 -23.25
CA GLU A 54 -25.47 8.73 -23.07
C GLU A 54 -25.76 7.58 -22.10
N GLU A 55 -24.86 6.58 -22.05
CA GLU A 55 -24.97 5.50 -21.08
C GLU A 55 -24.44 5.94 -19.73
N LEU A 56 -25.26 5.79 -18.68
CA LEU A 56 -24.94 6.23 -17.32
C LEU A 56 -23.72 5.48 -16.76
N ASP A 57 -22.71 6.25 -16.31
CA ASP A 57 -21.49 5.76 -15.69
C ASP A 57 -20.70 4.73 -16.52
N ALA A 58 -20.87 4.78 -17.86
CA ALA A 58 -20.18 3.95 -18.83
C ALA A 58 -19.25 4.75 -19.77
N GLY A 59 -18.92 5.97 -19.39
CA GLY A 59 -18.05 6.85 -20.15
C GLY A 59 -16.59 6.41 -20.17
N LYS A 60 -15.77 7.08 -21.00
CA LYS A 60 -14.33 6.86 -21.04
C LYS A 60 -13.71 7.31 -19.74
N VAL A 61 -13.09 6.40 -18.98
CA VAL A 61 -12.47 6.69 -17.70
C VAL A 61 -11.06 7.25 -17.92
N LEU A 62 -10.86 8.52 -17.60
CA LEU A 62 -9.57 9.21 -17.71
C LEU A 62 -8.65 8.87 -16.53
N TYR A 63 -9.20 8.70 -15.34
CA TYR A 63 -8.48 8.31 -14.14
C TYR A 63 -9.37 7.52 -13.20
N LYS A 64 -8.81 6.55 -12.49
CA LYS A 64 -9.51 5.72 -11.52
C LYS A 64 -8.66 5.61 -10.25
N GLY A 65 -9.25 5.94 -9.11
CA GLY A 65 -8.69 5.70 -7.79
C GLY A 65 -9.50 4.63 -7.05
N LEU A 66 -8.80 3.77 -6.33
CA LEU A 66 -9.39 2.71 -5.52
C LEU A 66 -8.95 2.87 -4.07
N PHE A 67 -9.90 2.82 -3.16
CA PHE A 67 -9.73 3.10 -1.73
C PHE A 67 -10.31 1.95 -0.91
N ALA A 68 -9.82 1.75 0.31
CA ALA A 68 -10.40 0.77 1.21
C ALA A 68 -11.82 1.20 1.62
N THR A 69 -12.77 0.29 1.53
CA THR A 69 -14.10 0.48 2.10
C THR A 69 -14.00 0.45 3.62
N ARG A 70 -14.32 1.55 4.27
CA ARG A 70 -14.27 1.63 5.74
C ARG A 70 -15.39 0.81 6.36
N PRO A 71 -15.08 -0.21 7.17
CA PRO A 71 -16.09 -1.04 7.78
C PRO A 71 -17.03 -0.22 8.69
N GLY A 72 -18.30 -0.63 8.75
CA GLY A 72 -19.31 0.02 9.57
C GLY A 72 -20.57 0.37 8.80
N ILE A 73 -21.43 1.17 9.42
CA ILE A 73 -22.75 1.55 8.88
C ILE A 73 -22.82 3.02 8.43
N SER A 74 -21.70 3.71 8.40
CA SER A 74 -21.68 5.13 8.02
C SER A 74 -21.17 5.32 6.60
N ARG A 75 -22.09 5.51 5.66
CA ARG A 75 -21.75 5.92 4.30
C ARG A 75 -20.87 7.18 4.27
N MET A 76 -21.16 8.16 5.11
CA MET A 76 -20.40 9.41 5.17
C MET A 76 -18.94 9.17 5.50
N ARG A 77 -18.64 8.27 6.46
CA ARG A 77 -17.25 7.88 6.77
C ARG A 77 -16.58 7.17 5.59
N ASN A 78 -17.34 6.35 4.86
CA ASN A 78 -16.81 5.66 3.68
C ASN A 78 -16.53 6.62 2.52
N CYS A 79 -17.27 7.72 2.39
CA CYS A 79 -17.06 8.72 1.34
C CYS A 79 -15.80 9.56 1.54
N VAL A 80 -15.32 9.74 2.78
CA VAL A 80 -14.27 10.73 3.09
C VAL A 80 -13.00 10.47 2.29
N GLN A 81 -12.45 9.26 2.36
CA GLN A 81 -11.24 8.87 1.65
C GLN A 81 -11.35 9.01 0.13
N PRO A 82 -12.38 8.39 -0.52
CA PRO A 82 -12.58 8.51 -1.96
C PRO A 82 -12.73 9.94 -2.46
N TYR A 83 -13.47 10.79 -1.74
CA TYR A 83 -13.69 12.18 -2.16
C TYR A 83 -12.41 13.03 -2.07
N TRP A 84 -11.66 12.91 -0.99
CA TRP A 84 -10.41 13.62 -0.82
C TRP A 84 -9.32 13.12 -1.78
N GLY A 85 -9.13 11.81 -1.87
CA GLY A 85 -8.13 11.22 -2.76
C GLY A 85 -8.40 11.50 -4.24
N ALA A 86 -9.66 11.70 -4.64
CA ALA A 86 -10.03 12.06 -6.00
C ALA A 86 -9.94 13.55 -6.31
N SER A 87 -9.75 14.42 -5.31
CA SER A 87 -9.79 15.88 -5.50
C SER A 87 -8.76 16.41 -6.51
N THR A 88 -7.64 15.70 -6.68
CA THR A 88 -6.55 16.08 -7.58
C THR A 88 -6.68 15.54 -9.01
N PHE A 89 -7.58 14.56 -9.27
CA PHE A 89 -7.64 13.87 -10.56
C PHE A 89 -7.87 14.80 -11.76
N VAL A 90 -8.84 15.71 -11.65
CA VAL A 90 -9.13 16.64 -12.73
C VAL A 90 -7.96 17.58 -13.00
N ILE A 91 -7.29 18.07 -11.97
CA ILE A 91 -6.12 18.96 -12.11
C ILE A 91 -4.97 18.21 -12.78
N GLN A 92 -4.70 17.00 -12.38
CA GLN A 92 -3.68 16.13 -12.99
C GLN A 92 -3.97 15.91 -14.48
N LYS A 93 -5.20 15.52 -14.83
CA LYS A 93 -5.58 15.26 -16.22
C LYS A 93 -5.66 16.52 -17.07
N LEU A 94 -5.96 17.68 -16.52
CA LEU A 94 -5.85 18.96 -17.23
C LEU A 94 -4.39 19.36 -17.50
N ARG A 95 -3.49 19.14 -16.57
CA ARG A 95 -2.04 19.34 -16.80
C ARG A 95 -1.51 18.42 -17.90
N GLU A 96 -1.87 17.14 -17.83
CA GLU A 96 -1.50 16.14 -18.84
C GLU A 96 -2.08 16.49 -20.23
N LEU A 97 -3.34 16.94 -20.30
CA LEU A 97 -3.97 17.46 -21.51
C LEU A 97 -3.19 18.64 -22.08
N HIS A 98 -2.78 19.59 -21.24
CA HIS A 98 -2.03 20.77 -21.66
C HIS A 98 -0.63 20.40 -22.18
N GLN A 99 0.05 19.46 -21.55
CA GLN A 99 1.42 19.07 -21.90
C GLN A 99 1.50 18.13 -23.09
N HIS A 100 0.57 17.19 -23.23
CA HIS A 100 0.66 16.06 -24.15
C HIS A 100 -0.49 15.97 -25.16
N GLY A 101 -1.54 16.76 -24.98
CA GLY A 101 -2.70 16.80 -25.86
C GLY A 101 -3.72 15.67 -25.61
N TRP A 102 -4.83 15.76 -26.36
CA TRP A 102 -5.98 14.87 -26.17
C TRP A 102 -5.69 13.41 -26.57
N GLU A 103 -4.96 13.20 -27.67
CA GLU A 103 -4.61 11.86 -28.15
C GLU A 103 -3.80 11.05 -27.10
N HIS A 104 -2.95 11.75 -26.37
CA HIS A 104 -2.22 11.13 -25.26
C HIS A 104 -3.18 10.68 -24.16
N LEU A 105 -4.10 11.55 -23.71
CA LEU A 105 -5.11 11.19 -22.70
C LEU A 105 -6.00 10.02 -23.15
N GLU A 106 -6.39 9.98 -24.41
CA GLU A 106 -7.18 8.87 -24.94
C GLU A 106 -6.43 7.54 -24.90
N ARG A 107 -5.15 7.56 -25.25
CA ARG A 107 -4.29 6.36 -25.23
C ARG A 107 -3.99 5.87 -23.82
N THR A 108 -3.87 6.80 -22.86
CA THR A 108 -3.57 6.49 -21.44
C THR A 108 -4.83 6.32 -20.60
N ALA A 109 -6.02 6.51 -21.16
CA ALA A 109 -7.29 6.26 -20.48
C ALA A 109 -7.38 4.82 -19.95
N VAL A 110 -8.09 4.64 -18.86
CA VAL A 110 -8.30 3.32 -18.26
C VAL A 110 -9.04 2.43 -19.27
N PRO A 111 -8.51 1.24 -19.60
CA PRO A 111 -9.16 0.36 -20.56
C PRO A 111 -10.60 0.01 -20.15
N PRO A 112 -11.52 -0.11 -21.09
CA PRO A 112 -12.88 -0.58 -20.80
C PRO A 112 -12.84 -1.95 -20.16
N ALA A 113 -13.61 -2.13 -19.07
CA ALA A 113 -13.75 -3.39 -18.38
C ALA A 113 -15.20 -3.87 -18.40
N ALA A 114 -15.41 -5.18 -18.41
CA ALA A 114 -16.74 -5.77 -18.34
C ALA A 114 -17.46 -5.33 -17.02
N TYR A 115 -18.75 -5.06 -17.12
CA TYR A 115 -19.55 -4.75 -15.95
C TYR A 115 -19.84 -6.02 -15.16
N LEU A 116 -19.51 -6.01 -13.88
CA LEU A 116 -19.62 -7.15 -12.95
C LEU A 116 -20.62 -6.89 -11.81
N GLY A 117 -21.34 -5.76 -11.85
CA GLY A 117 -22.28 -5.39 -10.81
C GLY A 117 -23.49 -6.34 -10.72
N LYS A 118 -24.00 -6.55 -9.52
CA LYS A 118 -25.18 -7.39 -9.26
C LYS A 118 -26.48 -6.76 -9.74
N LYS A 119 -26.51 -5.43 -9.89
CA LYS A 119 -27.65 -4.66 -10.42
C LYS A 119 -27.18 -3.87 -11.64
N LYS A 120 -28.02 -3.79 -12.69
CA LYS A 120 -27.70 -2.99 -13.90
C LYS A 120 -27.44 -1.51 -13.55
N ILE A 121 -28.27 -0.95 -12.66
CA ILE A 121 -28.12 0.40 -12.10
C ILE A 121 -28.52 0.34 -10.62
N TYR A 122 -27.70 0.89 -9.78
CA TYR A 122 -27.97 1.04 -8.36
C TYR A 122 -28.75 2.33 -8.10
N THR A 123 -29.72 2.25 -7.22
CA THR A 123 -30.60 3.36 -6.82
C THR A 123 -30.62 3.51 -5.31
N VAL A 124 -31.35 4.50 -4.79
CA VAL A 124 -31.54 4.64 -3.34
C VAL A 124 -32.08 3.33 -2.78
N PRO A 125 -31.47 2.79 -1.71
CA PRO A 125 -31.89 1.51 -1.14
C PRO A 125 -33.32 1.57 -0.64
N SER A 126 -34.05 0.48 -0.85
CA SER A 126 -35.43 0.29 -0.31
C SER A 126 -35.40 0.11 1.21
N ASN A 127 -36.56 0.30 1.85
CA ASN A 127 -36.69 0.07 3.30
C ASN A 127 -36.32 -1.37 3.70
N SER A 128 -36.62 -2.35 2.86
CA SER A 128 -36.26 -3.76 3.11
C SER A 128 -34.74 -3.99 3.03
N GLU A 129 -34.04 -3.34 2.10
CA GLU A 129 -32.59 -3.38 2.02
C GLU A 129 -31.95 -2.69 3.24
N MET A 130 -32.48 -1.53 3.63
CA MET A 130 -32.01 -0.83 4.84
C MET A 130 -32.23 -1.67 6.10
N LEU A 131 -33.40 -2.30 6.26
CA LEU A 131 -33.67 -3.17 7.40
C LEU A 131 -32.75 -4.39 7.43
N ARG A 132 -32.47 -5.01 6.29
CA ARG A 132 -31.53 -6.14 6.16
C ARG A 132 -30.14 -5.74 6.54
N TRP A 133 -29.72 -4.54 6.18
CA TRP A 133 -28.37 -4.03 6.46
C TRP A 133 -28.19 -3.58 7.91
N LEU A 134 -29.13 -2.80 8.45
CA LEU A 134 -29.07 -2.25 9.80
C LEU A 134 -29.57 -3.21 10.87
N GLY A 135 -30.52 -4.08 10.52
CA GLY A 135 -31.16 -5.00 11.46
C GLY A 135 -30.20 -5.83 12.32
N PRO A 136 -29.22 -6.52 11.74
CA PRO A 136 -28.23 -7.29 12.51
C PRO A 136 -27.41 -6.43 13.48
N VAL A 137 -27.07 -5.19 13.09
CA VAL A 137 -26.31 -4.26 13.95
C VAL A 137 -27.16 -3.79 15.13
N LEU A 138 -28.42 -3.42 14.86
CA LEU A 138 -29.37 -3.01 15.89
C LEU A 138 -29.67 -4.17 16.84
N LEU A 139 -29.90 -5.37 16.31
CA LEU A 139 -30.17 -6.56 17.10
C LEU A 139 -29.00 -6.88 18.07
N ARG A 140 -27.75 -6.89 17.58
CA ARG A 140 -26.55 -7.08 18.41
C ARG A 140 -26.46 -6.06 19.54
N LYS A 141 -26.78 -4.78 19.22
CA LYS A 141 -26.77 -3.70 20.21
C LYS A 141 -27.84 -3.90 21.28
N VAL A 142 -29.06 -4.30 20.87
CA VAL A 142 -30.18 -4.55 21.77
C VAL A 142 -29.90 -5.77 22.67
N LEU A 143 -29.40 -6.85 22.08
CA LEU A 143 -29.11 -8.10 22.82
C LEU A 143 -27.84 -7.99 23.69
N ARG A 144 -27.12 -6.87 23.65
CA ARG A 144 -25.86 -6.67 24.38
C ARG A 144 -24.91 -7.85 24.21
N VAL A 145 -24.86 -8.41 22.99
CA VAL A 145 -23.92 -9.50 22.68
C VAL A 145 -22.53 -9.05 23.01
N PRO A 146 -21.77 -9.75 23.87
CA PRO A 146 -20.43 -9.36 24.22
C PRO A 146 -19.57 -9.27 22.96
N VAL A 147 -18.82 -8.18 22.81
CA VAL A 147 -17.78 -8.11 21.83
C VAL A 147 -16.75 -9.21 22.16
N CYS A 148 -16.33 -9.97 21.18
CA CYS A 148 -15.32 -11.03 21.34
C CYS A 148 -14.15 -10.58 22.22
N ARG A 149 -13.47 -11.55 22.85
CA ARG A 149 -12.26 -11.28 23.64
C ARG A 149 -11.31 -10.39 22.84
N PRO A 150 -10.66 -9.39 23.46
CA PRO A 150 -9.74 -8.52 22.75
C PRO A 150 -8.61 -9.37 22.18
N MET A 151 -8.55 -9.43 20.85
CA MET A 151 -7.44 -10.00 20.09
C MET A 151 -6.48 -8.87 19.76
N VAL A 152 -5.20 -9.17 19.73
CA VAL A 152 -4.14 -8.28 19.28
C VAL A 152 -3.42 -8.90 18.09
N GLU A 153 -2.89 -8.10 17.24
CA GLU A 153 -2.06 -8.55 16.12
C GLU A 153 -0.71 -9.05 16.66
N HIS A 154 -0.30 -10.21 16.17
CA HIS A 154 1.01 -10.78 16.44
C HIS A 154 1.71 -11.04 15.11
N TRP A 155 2.66 -10.19 14.79
CA TRP A 155 3.47 -10.30 13.60
C TRP A 155 4.70 -11.17 13.86
N ARG A 156 5.04 -12.02 12.91
CA ARG A 156 6.22 -12.89 12.95
C ARG A 156 6.92 -12.85 11.60
N LEU A 157 8.24 -12.99 11.63
CA LEU A 157 9.03 -13.18 10.44
C LEU A 157 9.07 -14.66 10.06
N ALA A 158 9.16 -14.93 8.77
CA ALA A 158 9.39 -16.28 8.25
C ALA A 158 10.47 -16.21 7.16
N ILE A 159 11.40 -17.18 7.18
CA ILE A 159 12.57 -17.20 6.31
C ILE A 159 12.64 -18.48 5.53
N ARG A 160 13.14 -18.40 4.30
CA ARG A 160 13.38 -19.55 3.40
C ARG A 160 14.69 -19.36 2.64
N SER A 161 15.33 -20.48 2.29
CA SER A 161 16.55 -20.50 1.46
C SER A 161 16.48 -21.62 0.43
N GLY A 162 16.96 -21.37 -0.80
CA GLY A 162 17.23 -22.41 -1.80
C GLY A 162 16.02 -22.97 -2.55
N ALA A 163 14.84 -22.41 -2.48
CA ALA A 163 13.69 -22.75 -3.32
C ALA A 163 13.62 -21.81 -4.55
N PRO A 164 12.77 -22.09 -5.56
CA PRO A 164 12.46 -21.03 -6.50
C PRO A 164 11.91 -19.81 -5.75
N LEU A 165 12.38 -18.60 -6.09
CA LEU A 165 11.96 -17.40 -5.41
C LEU A 165 10.45 -17.17 -5.62
N VAL A 166 9.82 -16.46 -4.69
CA VAL A 166 8.40 -16.09 -4.81
C VAL A 166 8.12 -15.39 -6.15
N VAL A 167 9.05 -14.56 -6.63
CA VAL A 167 8.93 -13.87 -7.92
C VAL A 167 8.85 -14.81 -9.12
N ASP A 168 9.39 -16.03 -9.02
CA ASP A 168 9.39 -17.05 -10.08
C ASP A 168 8.15 -17.96 -10.03
N SER A 169 7.36 -17.88 -8.97
CA SER A 169 6.28 -18.87 -8.70
C SER A 169 5.02 -18.68 -9.56
N GLY A 170 4.94 -17.60 -10.35
CA GLY A 170 3.73 -17.28 -11.11
C GLY A 170 2.53 -16.92 -10.22
N PRO A 171 1.29 -17.03 -10.72
CA PRO A 171 0.11 -16.51 -10.02
C PRO A 171 -0.29 -17.28 -8.75
N THR A 172 0.26 -18.46 -8.51
CA THR A 172 -0.01 -19.29 -7.32
C THR A 172 1.31 -19.64 -6.62
N PRO A 173 1.88 -18.71 -5.85
CA PRO A 173 3.18 -18.91 -5.20
C PRO A 173 3.11 -20.00 -4.13
N ASP A 174 4.12 -20.88 -4.11
CA ASP A 174 4.33 -21.85 -3.05
C ASP A 174 5.21 -21.24 -1.95
N LEU A 175 4.65 -21.08 -0.75
CA LEU A 175 5.34 -20.59 0.44
C LEU A 175 5.54 -21.67 1.51
N SER A 176 5.36 -22.95 1.17
CA SER A 176 5.46 -24.07 2.12
C SER A 176 6.85 -24.24 2.75
N GLY A 177 7.90 -23.71 2.10
CA GLY A 177 9.28 -23.81 2.60
C GLY A 177 9.70 -22.71 3.59
N PHE A 178 8.81 -21.80 3.95
CA PHE A 178 9.11 -20.77 4.94
C PHE A 178 9.06 -21.31 6.36
N HIS A 179 10.07 -20.98 7.17
CA HIS A 179 10.18 -21.33 8.57
C HIS A 179 10.00 -20.08 9.44
N TRP A 180 9.14 -20.18 10.45
CA TRP A 180 8.87 -19.09 11.37
C TRP A 180 10.07 -18.77 12.25
N ILE A 181 10.31 -17.50 12.47
CA ILE A 181 11.28 -16.96 13.43
C ILE A 181 10.51 -16.57 14.67
N GLU A 182 10.90 -17.14 15.81
CA GLU A 182 10.27 -16.82 17.08
C GLU A 182 10.73 -15.43 17.57
N SER A 183 9.76 -14.61 17.95
CA SER A 183 10.05 -13.32 18.58
C SER A 183 10.42 -13.48 20.05
N MET A 184 11.14 -12.51 20.60
CA MET A 184 11.38 -12.45 22.04
C MET A 184 10.04 -12.28 22.79
N LYS A 185 9.95 -12.87 23.98
CA LYS A 185 8.76 -12.75 24.83
C LYS A 185 8.35 -11.29 25.04
N GLY A 186 7.05 -11.00 24.91
CA GLY A 186 6.50 -9.65 25.03
C GLY A 186 6.72 -8.75 23.81
N ARG A 187 7.18 -9.31 22.70
CA ARG A 187 7.48 -8.56 21.47
C ARG A 187 6.95 -9.25 20.23
N PHE A 188 6.83 -8.51 19.12
CA PHE A 188 6.62 -9.06 17.78
C PHE A 188 7.55 -8.40 16.76
N TYR A 189 7.76 -9.05 15.61
CA TYR A 189 8.67 -8.61 14.56
C TYR A 189 7.92 -8.51 13.23
N ALA A 190 8.14 -7.40 12.49
CA ALA A 190 7.56 -7.13 11.19
C ALA A 190 8.53 -6.36 10.28
N ASP A 191 8.13 -6.08 9.06
CA ASP A 191 8.85 -5.22 8.10
C ASP A 191 10.32 -5.60 7.85
N PRO A 192 10.64 -6.84 7.45
CA PRO A 192 12.01 -7.25 7.28
C PRO A 192 12.66 -6.66 6.02
N PHE A 193 13.88 -6.13 6.17
CA PHE A 193 14.78 -5.72 5.09
C PHE A 193 16.12 -6.42 5.22
N MET A 194 16.61 -7.01 4.14
CA MET A 194 17.90 -7.69 4.14
C MET A 194 18.98 -6.91 3.39
N ILE A 195 20.22 -7.04 3.87
CA ILE A 195 21.41 -6.48 3.24
C ILE A 195 22.63 -7.38 3.48
N GLU A 196 23.50 -7.49 2.48
CA GLU A 196 24.79 -8.17 2.62
C GLU A 196 25.85 -7.20 3.22
N ASP A 197 26.72 -7.75 4.08
CA ASP A 197 27.91 -7.08 4.55
C ASP A 197 29.07 -8.08 4.63
N GLY A 198 30.04 -7.96 3.70
CA GLY A 198 31.07 -8.96 3.48
C GLY A 198 30.46 -10.30 3.04
N ASP A 199 30.74 -11.36 3.79
CA ASP A 199 30.21 -12.69 3.58
C ASP A 199 28.95 -13.02 4.43
N LYS A 200 28.44 -12.01 5.13
CA LYS A 200 27.27 -12.14 6.03
C LYS A 200 26.05 -11.45 5.45
N LEU A 201 24.90 -12.09 5.69
CA LEU A 201 23.60 -11.55 5.40
C LEU A 201 22.92 -11.08 6.70
N TRP A 202 22.40 -9.87 6.68
CA TRP A 202 21.73 -9.24 7.82
C TRP A 202 20.29 -8.91 7.49
N THR A 203 19.41 -9.03 8.47
CA THR A 203 18.05 -8.54 8.40
C THR A 203 17.81 -7.45 9.43
N PHE A 204 17.21 -6.35 9.00
CA PHE A 204 16.72 -5.26 9.84
C PHE A 204 15.19 -5.33 9.84
N PHE A 205 14.56 -5.10 10.97
CA PHE A 205 13.12 -5.27 11.11
C PHE A 205 12.55 -4.41 12.23
N GLU A 206 11.25 -4.19 12.15
CA GLU A 206 10.46 -3.60 13.22
C GLU A 206 10.38 -4.57 14.40
N ASP A 207 10.68 -4.09 15.60
CA ASP A 207 10.69 -4.83 16.86
C ASP A 207 9.80 -4.09 17.85
N VAL A 208 8.53 -4.53 17.98
CA VAL A 208 7.50 -3.86 18.79
C VAL A 208 7.36 -4.52 20.15
N ASP A 209 7.34 -3.69 21.17
CA ASP A 209 7.06 -4.07 22.53
C ASP A 209 5.56 -3.96 22.84
N TYR A 210 4.94 -5.03 23.32
CA TYR A 210 3.51 -5.07 23.63
C TYR A 210 3.09 -4.18 24.81
N GLU A 211 3.99 -3.88 25.73
CA GLU A 211 3.67 -3.05 26.88
C GLU A 211 3.59 -1.57 26.48
N THR A 212 4.61 -1.11 25.75
CA THR A 212 4.69 0.29 25.31
C THR A 212 3.97 0.57 24.00
N GLN A 213 3.63 -0.47 23.24
CA GLN A 213 3.08 -0.38 21.86
C GLN A 213 3.96 0.45 20.94
N ARG A 214 5.28 0.41 21.15
CA ARG A 214 6.25 1.21 20.41
C ARG A 214 7.25 0.31 19.72
N GLY A 215 7.40 0.54 18.40
CA GLY A 215 8.40 -0.09 17.56
C GLY A 215 9.75 0.60 17.65
N ARG A 216 10.80 -0.19 17.58
CA ARG A 216 12.19 0.21 17.35
C ARG A 216 12.74 -0.61 16.20
N ILE A 217 13.89 -0.24 15.66
CA ILE A 217 14.57 -1.06 14.68
C ILE A 217 15.59 -1.96 15.38
N SER A 218 15.47 -3.25 15.11
CA SER A 218 16.45 -4.28 15.51
C SER A 218 17.08 -4.92 14.29
N CYS A 219 18.27 -5.50 14.43
CA CYS A 219 18.88 -6.30 13.39
C CYS A 219 19.36 -7.66 13.93
N ALA A 220 19.55 -8.59 13.00
CA ALA A 220 20.12 -9.91 13.28
C ALA A 220 20.87 -10.45 12.06
N GLU A 221 21.94 -11.24 12.28
CA GLU A 221 22.60 -12.00 11.22
C GLU A 221 21.70 -13.15 10.78
N VAL A 222 21.47 -13.29 9.48
CA VAL A 222 20.74 -14.41 8.91
C VAL A 222 21.61 -15.67 8.98
N GLN A 223 21.06 -16.73 9.54
CA GLN A 223 21.72 -18.02 9.73
C GLN A 223 20.93 -19.13 9.04
N LYS A 224 21.50 -20.32 8.96
CA LYS A 224 20.80 -21.46 8.38
C LYS A 224 19.51 -21.77 9.16
N GLY A 225 18.37 -21.48 8.53
CA GLY A 225 17.04 -21.75 9.08
C GLY A 225 16.52 -20.74 10.13
N GLY A 226 17.15 -19.56 10.26
CA GLY A 226 16.70 -18.54 11.20
C GLY A 226 17.58 -17.31 11.22
N ILE A 227 17.61 -16.63 12.37
CA ILE A 227 18.43 -15.44 12.60
C ILE A 227 19.17 -15.56 13.95
N SER A 228 20.27 -14.82 14.12
CA SER A 228 20.93 -14.67 15.42
C SER A 228 20.03 -13.92 16.41
N ASN A 229 20.46 -13.83 17.68
CA ASN A 229 19.74 -13.01 18.66
C ASN A 229 19.67 -11.56 18.17
N PRO A 230 18.46 -10.97 18.11
CA PRO A 230 18.28 -9.60 17.67
C PRO A 230 18.97 -8.58 18.57
N VAL A 231 19.55 -7.54 17.93
CA VAL A 231 20.16 -6.41 18.62
C VAL A 231 19.43 -5.13 18.21
N PRO A 232 18.95 -4.32 19.16
CA PRO A 232 18.39 -3.00 18.87
C PRO A 232 19.45 -2.08 18.27
N VAL A 233 19.14 -1.41 17.17
CA VAL A 233 20.08 -0.54 16.45
C VAL A 233 19.61 0.90 16.33
N LEU A 234 18.28 1.13 16.40
CA LEU A 234 17.71 2.48 16.41
C LEU A 234 16.44 2.49 17.25
N GLU A 235 16.46 3.29 18.30
CA GLU A 235 15.31 3.47 19.21
C GLU A 235 15.08 4.97 19.46
N MET A 236 13.83 5.40 19.31
CA MET A 236 13.40 6.79 19.42
C MET A 236 12.24 6.91 20.42
N PRO A 237 11.94 8.11 20.94
CA PRO A 237 10.77 8.31 21.82
C PRO A 237 9.41 8.16 21.09
N TYR A 238 9.43 7.90 19.79
CA TYR A 238 8.29 7.64 18.91
C TYR A 238 8.46 6.29 18.20
N HIS A 239 7.39 5.79 17.60
CA HIS A 239 7.36 4.51 16.90
C HIS A 239 8.21 4.57 15.63
N LEU A 240 9.02 3.54 15.41
CA LEU A 240 9.77 3.28 14.19
C LEU A 240 9.37 1.92 13.60
N SER A 241 9.22 1.88 12.27
CA SER A 241 8.95 0.67 11.49
C SER A 241 9.63 0.73 10.12
N TYR A 242 9.43 -0.25 9.27
CA TYR A 242 9.81 -0.29 7.85
C TYR A 242 11.24 0.22 7.59
N PRO A 243 12.28 -0.43 8.11
CA PRO A 243 13.67 0.03 8.05
C PRO A 243 14.27 -0.18 6.66
N CYS A 244 13.95 0.69 5.69
CA CYS A 244 14.55 0.62 4.35
C CYS A 244 16.05 0.83 4.43
N VAL A 245 16.80 -0.27 4.54
CA VAL A 245 18.27 -0.30 4.57
C VAL A 245 18.81 -0.52 3.16
N PHE A 246 19.83 0.24 2.77
CA PHE A 246 20.42 0.19 1.43
C PHE A 246 21.88 0.67 1.40
N ARG A 247 22.61 0.34 0.33
CA ARG A 247 23.95 0.89 0.08
C ARG A 247 23.90 1.98 -0.97
N ALA A 248 24.67 3.05 -0.72
CA ALA A 248 24.95 4.10 -1.70
C ALA A 248 26.45 4.40 -1.69
N GLY A 249 27.16 4.05 -2.75
CA GLY A 249 28.61 4.03 -2.78
C GLY A 249 29.17 3.02 -1.77
N ASN A 250 30.08 3.46 -0.93
CA ASN A 250 30.71 2.63 0.12
C ASN A 250 29.97 2.71 1.47
N GLU A 251 28.91 3.51 1.56
CA GLU A 251 28.20 3.76 2.80
C GLU A 251 26.89 2.98 2.86
N THR A 252 26.47 2.63 4.07
CA THR A 252 25.18 2.01 4.34
C THR A 252 24.25 3.03 4.98
N TYR A 253 23.03 3.11 4.48
CA TYR A 253 22.00 4.04 4.94
C TYR A 253 20.73 3.30 5.33
N MET A 254 19.91 3.96 6.14
CA MET A 254 18.57 3.51 6.52
C MET A 254 17.59 4.67 6.48
N ILE A 255 16.40 4.42 5.99
CA ILE A 255 15.26 5.31 6.09
C ILE A 255 14.15 4.53 6.80
N PRO A 256 14.01 4.68 8.13
CA PRO A 256 12.91 4.07 8.86
C PRO A 256 11.63 4.89 8.68
N GLU A 257 10.49 4.23 8.74
CA GLU A 257 9.19 4.91 8.85
C GLU A 257 9.07 5.53 10.25
N SER A 258 8.72 6.81 10.28
CA SER A 258 8.52 7.61 11.51
C SER A 258 7.25 8.48 11.41
N GLY A 259 6.13 7.86 11.01
CA GLY A 259 4.89 8.56 10.69
C GLY A 259 4.39 9.53 11.77
N SER A 260 4.60 9.22 13.06
CA SER A 260 4.22 10.10 14.17
C SER A 260 5.08 11.37 14.27
N LYS A 261 6.32 11.34 13.82
CA LYS A 261 7.21 12.52 13.73
C LYS A 261 6.81 13.43 12.57
N GLY A 262 6.29 12.86 11.48
CA GLY A 262 5.91 13.59 10.27
C GLY A 262 7.11 14.03 9.43
N THR A 263 8.23 13.32 9.51
CA THR A 263 9.44 13.54 8.71
C THR A 263 9.92 12.21 8.13
N VAL A 264 10.65 12.30 7.03
CA VAL A 264 11.42 11.20 6.46
C VAL A 264 12.89 11.49 6.71
N ASP A 265 13.49 10.71 7.60
CA ASP A 265 14.85 10.91 8.07
C ASP A 265 15.79 9.87 7.48
N LEU A 266 16.95 10.32 7.00
CA LEU A 266 18.04 9.49 6.54
C LEU A 266 19.03 9.28 7.67
N TYR A 267 19.36 8.02 7.95
CA TYR A 267 20.41 7.63 8.89
C TYR A 267 21.56 7.01 8.14
N ARG A 268 22.79 7.34 8.53
CA ARG A 268 24.03 6.73 8.02
C ARG A 268 24.59 5.79 9.07
N CYS A 269 25.01 4.61 8.63
CA CYS A 269 25.70 3.66 9.47
C CYS A 269 27.15 4.12 9.72
N VAL A 270 27.50 4.36 10.97
CA VAL A 270 28.87 4.75 11.36
C VAL A 270 29.69 3.56 11.87
N ARG A 271 29.03 2.51 12.30
CA ARG A 271 29.61 1.19 12.60
C ARG A 271 28.56 0.12 12.34
N PHE A 272 28.77 -0.69 11.33
CA PHE A 272 27.85 -1.75 10.94
C PHE A 272 27.89 -2.93 11.94
N PRO A 273 26.76 -3.52 12.34
CA PRO A 273 25.38 -3.13 11.94
C PRO A 273 24.68 -2.20 12.95
N ASP A 274 25.31 -1.83 14.07
CA ASP A 274 24.65 -1.44 15.31
C ASP A 274 24.70 0.05 15.64
N LYS A 275 25.47 0.88 14.91
CA LYS A 275 25.56 2.31 15.22
C LYS A 275 25.18 3.19 14.02
N TRP A 276 24.15 3.98 14.22
CA TRP A 276 23.53 4.83 13.21
C TRP A 276 23.43 6.27 13.70
N ASP A 277 23.85 7.22 12.86
CA ASP A 277 23.70 8.64 13.10
C ASP A 277 22.71 9.23 12.09
N MET A 278 21.87 10.17 12.54
CA MET A 278 20.97 10.89 11.66
C MET A 278 21.80 11.80 10.74
N GLU A 279 21.71 11.57 9.44
CA GLU A 279 22.45 12.31 8.40
C GLU A 279 21.66 13.54 7.93
N LYS A 280 20.36 13.35 7.63
CA LYS A 280 19.52 14.43 7.08
C LYS A 280 18.02 14.14 7.21
N GLU A 281 17.22 15.20 7.45
CA GLU A 281 15.78 15.20 7.19
C GLU A 281 15.58 15.40 5.68
N LEU A 282 15.09 14.38 4.97
CA LEU A 282 14.87 14.43 3.52
C LEU A 282 13.58 15.17 3.15
N PHE A 283 12.49 14.88 3.89
CA PHE A 283 11.17 15.45 3.69
C PHE A 283 10.49 15.73 5.01
N ARG A 284 9.64 16.75 5.01
CA ARG A 284 8.68 17.02 6.07
C ARG A 284 7.28 16.77 5.55
N ALA A 285 6.81 15.54 5.72
CA ALA A 285 5.48 15.10 5.33
C ALA A 285 5.07 13.85 6.13
N PRO A 286 3.77 13.59 6.33
CA PRO A 286 3.30 12.31 6.84
C PRO A 286 3.48 11.24 5.75
N ALA A 287 4.59 10.53 5.82
CA ALA A 287 5.02 9.54 4.85
C ALA A 287 5.10 8.16 5.48
N VAL A 288 4.71 7.14 4.72
CA VAL A 288 4.79 5.73 5.09
C VAL A 288 5.37 4.90 3.94
N GLY A 289 5.96 3.74 4.26
CA GLY A 289 6.44 2.77 3.27
C GLY A 289 7.49 3.34 2.30
N THR A 290 8.43 4.13 2.82
CA THR A 290 9.46 4.78 2.01
C THR A 290 10.50 3.79 1.49
N THR A 291 10.74 3.78 0.18
CA THR A 291 11.70 2.88 -0.46
C THR A 291 12.57 3.62 -1.47
N ILE A 292 13.88 3.35 -1.42
CA ILE A 292 14.86 3.89 -2.37
C ILE A 292 15.22 2.81 -3.42
N TRP A 293 15.37 3.25 -4.65
CA TRP A 293 16.04 2.52 -5.72
C TRP A 293 17.14 3.37 -6.33
N ILE A 294 18.31 2.78 -6.60
CA ILE A 294 19.46 3.48 -7.20
C ILE A 294 19.75 2.81 -8.54
N ASP A 295 19.68 3.58 -9.62
CA ASP A 295 19.94 3.09 -10.96
C ASP A 295 20.51 4.22 -11.84
N ASP A 296 21.54 3.91 -12.62
CA ASP A 296 22.18 4.81 -13.59
C ASP A 296 22.51 6.21 -13.04
N GLY A 297 23.06 6.25 -11.82
CA GLY A 297 23.44 7.51 -11.15
C GLY A 297 22.28 8.36 -10.64
N LEU A 298 21.04 7.82 -10.68
CA LEU A 298 19.86 8.44 -10.12
C LEU A 298 19.38 7.69 -8.88
N TYR A 299 18.89 8.45 -7.92
CA TYR A 299 18.17 7.97 -6.77
C TYR A 299 16.68 8.15 -7.04
N TRP A 300 15.92 7.08 -6.93
CA TRP A 300 14.47 7.04 -7.04
C TRP A 300 13.87 6.81 -5.67
N PHE A 301 12.92 7.65 -5.29
CA PHE A 301 12.33 7.64 -3.96
C PHE A 301 10.81 7.41 -4.08
N PHE A 302 10.40 6.20 -3.76
CA PHE A 302 8.99 5.81 -3.67
C PHE A 302 8.49 6.09 -2.26
N VAL A 303 7.43 6.87 -2.14
CA VAL A 303 6.89 7.24 -0.83
C VAL A 303 5.37 7.33 -0.89
N SER A 304 4.72 6.73 0.09
CA SER A 304 3.28 6.86 0.25
C SER A 304 2.99 8.06 1.14
N LEU A 305 2.38 9.10 0.57
CA LEU A 305 2.05 10.31 1.31
C LEU A 305 0.59 10.27 1.77
N GLU A 306 0.36 10.61 3.04
CA GLU A 306 -0.96 10.90 3.58
C GLU A 306 -1.20 12.41 3.52
N GLU A 307 -1.95 12.90 2.54
CA GLU A 307 -2.29 14.33 2.45
C GLU A 307 -3.07 14.83 3.68
N LEU A 308 -3.89 13.96 4.25
CA LEU A 308 -4.62 14.23 5.49
C LEU A 308 -4.56 12.96 6.35
N ARG A 309 -4.07 13.05 7.58
CA ARG A 309 -3.91 11.92 8.50
C ARG A 309 -5.16 11.03 8.55
N GLY A 310 -5.00 9.77 8.16
CA GLY A 310 -6.06 8.75 8.15
C GLY A 310 -7.07 8.88 7.01
N LEU A 311 -6.82 9.67 5.96
CA LEU A 311 -7.70 9.82 4.81
C LEU A 311 -7.24 9.05 3.56
N GLY A 312 -6.16 8.31 3.66
CA GLY A 312 -5.62 7.47 2.60
C GLY A 312 -4.29 7.95 2.08
N THR A 313 -3.56 7.01 1.57
CA THR A 313 -2.24 7.23 1.01
C THR A 313 -2.31 7.28 -0.51
N GLN A 314 -1.41 8.03 -1.10
CA GLN A 314 -1.11 8.03 -2.53
C GLN A 314 0.37 7.76 -2.70
N LEU A 315 0.74 6.94 -3.69
CA LEU A 315 2.14 6.67 -3.99
C LEU A 315 2.71 7.80 -4.84
N TRP A 316 3.78 8.38 -4.35
CA TRP A 316 4.54 9.44 -5.01
C TRP A 316 5.95 8.95 -5.33
N LEU A 317 6.49 9.47 -6.42
CA LEU A 317 7.83 9.19 -6.90
C LEU A 317 8.61 10.49 -7.01
N PHE A 318 9.85 10.46 -6.53
CA PHE A 318 10.79 11.57 -6.65
C PHE A 318 12.12 11.04 -7.21
N SER A 319 12.91 11.91 -7.81
CA SER A 319 14.26 11.59 -8.24
C SER A 319 15.26 12.64 -7.81
N ALA A 320 16.51 12.22 -7.58
CA ALA A 320 17.63 13.09 -7.27
C ALA A 320 18.92 12.54 -7.87
N THR A 321 19.91 13.40 -8.11
CA THR A 321 21.26 13.00 -8.54
C THR A 321 22.19 12.69 -7.38
N THR A 322 21.81 13.09 -6.16
CA THR A 322 22.53 12.80 -4.92
C THR A 322 21.53 12.51 -3.81
N LEU A 323 21.86 11.59 -2.92
CA LEU A 323 20.98 11.12 -1.85
C LEU A 323 20.52 12.26 -0.91
N THR A 324 21.42 13.19 -0.61
CA THR A 324 21.17 14.34 0.26
C THR A 324 20.86 15.63 -0.50
N GLY A 325 20.69 15.55 -1.82
CA GLY A 325 20.37 16.68 -2.68
C GLY A 325 18.89 17.09 -2.62
N GLU A 326 18.49 17.83 -3.64
CA GLU A 326 17.10 18.22 -3.86
C GLU A 326 16.35 17.10 -4.61
N TRP A 327 15.19 16.74 -4.09
CA TRP A 327 14.32 15.73 -4.66
C TRP A 327 13.29 16.36 -5.59
N THR A 328 13.36 16.02 -6.86
CA THR A 328 12.43 16.50 -7.89
C THR A 328 11.22 15.56 -7.98
N PRO A 329 9.98 16.09 -7.81
CA PRO A 329 8.78 15.25 -7.95
C PRO A 329 8.60 14.81 -9.40
N HIS A 330 8.19 13.55 -9.58
CA HIS A 330 7.86 13.00 -10.89
C HIS A 330 6.59 13.68 -11.45
N PRO A 331 6.56 14.06 -12.74
CA PRO A 331 5.43 14.79 -13.34
C PRO A 331 4.10 14.00 -13.31
N GLY A 332 4.16 12.67 -13.30
CA GLY A 332 2.98 11.80 -13.19
C GLY A 332 2.44 11.60 -11.77
N ASN A 333 2.97 12.31 -10.77
CA ASN A 333 2.52 12.16 -9.38
C ASN A 333 1.06 12.63 -9.16
N PRO A 334 0.31 11.91 -8.29
CA PRO A 334 0.65 10.62 -7.69
C PRO A 334 0.71 9.50 -8.73
N ILE A 335 1.73 8.63 -8.66
CA ILE A 335 1.90 7.53 -9.62
C ILE A 335 0.94 6.35 -9.36
N SER A 336 0.36 6.26 -8.17
CA SER A 336 -0.75 5.37 -7.86
C SER A 336 -1.69 5.93 -6.80
N THR A 337 -3.00 5.73 -7.02
CA THR A 337 -4.09 6.00 -6.07
C THR A 337 -4.91 4.72 -5.83
N ASP A 338 -4.28 3.57 -5.99
CA ASP A 338 -4.91 2.27 -5.77
C ASP A 338 -4.42 1.70 -4.44
N VAL A 339 -5.34 1.54 -3.48
CA VAL A 339 -5.05 0.99 -2.15
C VAL A 339 -4.40 -0.40 -2.17
N ARG A 340 -4.42 -1.07 -3.31
CA ARG A 340 -3.80 -2.40 -3.50
C ARG A 340 -2.33 -2.34 -3.89
N ASN A 341 -1.79 -1.14 -4.20
CA ASN A 341 -0.38 -0.97 -4.59
C ASN A 341 0.24 0.38 -4.21
N ASN A 342 -0.47 1.22 -3.48
CA ASN A 342 0.02 2.57 -3.15
C ASN A 342 0.92 2.63 -1.90
N ARG A 343 1.21 1.51 -1.22
CA ARG A 343 2.11 1.44 -0.07
C ARG A 343 3.26 0.46 -0.32
N GLY A 344 4.47 0.80 0.12
CA GLY A 344 5.64 -0.06 0.00
C GLY A 344 5.51 -1.35 0.83
N ALA A 345 6.10 -2.44 0.34
CA ALA A 345 6.11 -3.77 0.96
C ALA A 345 7.51 -4.39 0.97
N GLY A 346 8.57 -3.58 1.02
CA GLY A 346 9.96 -4.04 0.98
C GLY A 346 10.80 -3.32 -0.07
N ALA A 347 12.05 -3.72 -0.18
CA ALA A 347 13.00 -3.12 -1.11
C ALA A 347 12.61 -3.33 -2.58
N VAL A 348 12.85 -2.33 -3.42
CA VAL A 348 12.84 -2.51 -4.88
C VAL A 348 14.06 -3.35 -5.27
N PHE A 349 13.88 -4.32 -6.14
CA PHE A 349 14.94 -5.26 -6.51
C PHE A 349 14.94 -5.61 -7.99
N ARG A 350 16.07 -6.10 -8.48
CA ARG A 350 16.24 -6.61 -9.85
C ARG A 350 16.33 -8.13 -9.83
N HIS A 351 15.53 -8.80 -10.67
CA HIS A 351 15.55 -10.24 -10.87
C HIS A 351 15.37 -10.57 -12.35
N ASP A 352 16.22 -11.41 -12.93
CA ASP A 352 16.24 -11.76 -14.35
C ASP A 352 16.14 -10.55 -15.31
N GLY A 353 16.92 -9.50 -14.99
CA GLY A 353 16.95 -8.25 -15.75
C GLY A 353 15.71 -7.37 -15.61
N LYS A 354 14.66 -7.82 -14.90
CA LYS A 354 13.45 -7.06 -14.63
C LYS A 354 13.52 -6.38 -13.26
N LEU A 355 12.89 -5.23 -13.14
CA LEU A 355 12.80 -4.49 -11.89
C LEU A 355 11.45 -4.75 -11.23
N PHE A 356 11.47 -5.03 -9.92
CA PHE A 356 10.26 -5.31 -9.15
C PHE A 356 10.15 -4.38 -7.95
N ARG A 357 8.92 -3.92 -7.70
CA ARG A 357 8.54 -3.17 -6.52
C ARG A 357 7.49 -3.95 -5.73
N PRO A 358 7.80 -4.41 -4.52
CA PRO A 358 6.80 -4.94 -3.61
C PRO A 358 5.84 -3.83 -3.15
N SER A 359 4.55 -4.12 -3.09
CA SER A 359 3.53 -3.21 -2.58
C SER A 359 2.50 -3.94 -1.73
N GLN A 360 2.00 -3.26 -0.70
CA GLN A 360 0.90 -3.77 0.14
C GLN A 360 -0.44 -3.62 -0.57
N ASP A 361 -1.29 -4.64 -0.47
CA ASP A 361 -2.72 -4.52 -0.71
C ASP A 361 -3.44 -4.29 0.63
N CYS A 362 -3.81 -3.04 0.88
CA CYS A 362 -4.53 -2.62 2.07
C CYS A 362 -6.06 -2.54 1.85
N GLY A 363 -6.58 -3.19 0.81
CA GLY A 363 -7.99 -3.14 0.45
C GLY A 363 -8.93 -3.71 1.50
N LYS A 364 -8.59 -4.83 2.14
CA LYS A 364 -9.38 -5.40 3.24
C LYS A 364 -9.07 -4.75 4.58
N HIS A 365 -7.81 -4.61 4.88
CA HIS A 365 -7.24 -3.89 6.02
C HIS A 365 -5.76 -3.62 5.74
N GLU A 366 -5.14 -2.76 6.51
CA GLU A 366 -3.70 -2.49 6.42
C GLU A 366 -2.89 -3.77 6.66
N GLY A 367 -1.90 -4.03 5.80
CA GLY A 367 -1.06 -5.22 5.89
C GLY A 367 -1.74 -6.53 5.48
N TYR A 368 -2.87 -6.50 4.74
CA TYR A 368 -3.58 -7.72 4.37
C TYR A 368 -2.76 -8.66 3.49
N SER A 369 -2.20 -8.15 2.40
CA SER A 369 -1.38 -8.94 1.45
C SER A 369 -0.34 -8.06 0.77
N PHE A 370 0.59 -8.67 0.05
CA PHE A 370 1.51 -7.93 -0.80
C PHE A 370 1.54 -8.45 -2.23
N THR A 371 1.94 -7.58 -3.15
CA THR A 371 2.08 -7.89 -4.57
C THR A 371 3.47 -7.48 -5.04
N LEU A 372 4.13 -8.35 -5.78
CA LEU A 372 5.35 -8.03 -6.53
C LEU A 372 4.92 -7.44 -7.88
N ASN A 373 5.17 -6.15 -8.08
CA ASN A 373 4.86 -5.45 -9.32
C ASN A 373 6.12 -5.32 -10.16
N GLN A 374 6.08 -5.75 -11.41
CA GLN A 374 7.15 -5.46 -12.37
C GLN A 374 7.07 -3.99 -12.77
N ILE A 375 8.11 -3.21 -12.52
CA ILE A 375 8.28 -1.89 -13.10
C ILE A 375 8.65 -2.09 -14.57
N VAL A 376 7.77 -1.61 -15.47
CA VAL A 376 7.93 -1.73 -16.93
C VAL A 376 8.66 -0.51 -17.46
N THR A 377 8.36 0.66 -16.90
CA THR A 377 8.99 1.94 -17.27
C THR A 377 9.30 2.72 -16.01
N LEU A 378 10.52 3.22 -15.91
CA LEU A 378 10.96 4.13 -14.85
C LEU A 378 11.96 5.10 -15.46
N ASP A 379 11.51 6.31 -15.74
CA ASP A 379 12.35 7.41 -16.16
C ASP A 379 11.84 8.74 -15.58
N ARG A 380 12.45 9.86 -15.89
CA ARG A 380 12.09 11.17 -15.33
C ARG A 380 10.70 11.68 -15.73
N TYR A 381 10.04 11.03 -16.69
CA TYR A 381 8.79 11.49 -17.28
C TYR A 381 7.69 10.46 -17.24
N GLN A 382 8.04 9.16 -17.20
CA GLN A 382 7.10 8.06 -17.28
C GLN A 382 7.37 7.03 -16.18
N TYR A 383 6.29 6.58 -15.56
CA TYR A 383 6.28 5.45 -14.66
C TYR A 383 5.15 4.50 -15.04
N GLN A 384 5.49 3.22 -15.15
CA GLN A 384 4.50 2.17 -15.37
C GLN A 384 4.92 0.89 -14.66
N GLU A 385 4.00 0.29 -13.95
CA GLU A 385 4.16 -1.03 -13.34
C GLU A 385 2.98 -1.94 -13.66
N LYS A 386 3.18 -3.25 -13.51
CA LYS A 386 2.13 -4.25 -13.63
C LYS A 386 2.27 -5.30 -12.52
N PRO A 387 1.15 -5.77 -11.93
CA PRO A 387 1.18 -6.83 -10.92
C PRO A 387 1.62 -8.15 -11.58
N CYS A 388 2.48 -8.89 -10.90
CA CYS A 388 2.97 -10.20 -11.34
C CYS A 388 2.59 -11.32 -10.38
N VAL A 389 2.89 -11.17 -9.09
CA VAL A 389 2.64 -12.20 -8.07
C VAL A 389 2.00 -11.55 -6.86
N THR A 390 0.86 -12.07 -6.42
CA THR A 390 0.18 -11.59 -5.20
C THR A 390 0.18 -12.69 -4.14
N ILE A 391 0.63 -12.36 -2.95
CA ILE A 391 0.70 -13.23 -1.80
C ILE A 391 -0.38 -12.81 -0.80
N ASN A 392 -1.41 -13.65 -0.68
CA ASN A 392 -2.46 -13.50 0.33
C ASN A 392 -2.07 -14.23 1.61
N PRO A 393 -2.61 -13.87 2.80
CA PRO A 393 -2.24 -14.49 4.08
C PRO A 393 -2.79 -15.92 4.25
N LEU A 394 -3.05 -16.62 3.14
CA LEU A 394 -3.58 -18.00 3.14
C LEU A 394 -2.48 -19.06 3.08
N TRP A 395 -1.20 -18.66 3.03
CA TRP A 395 -0.07 -19.57 2.92
C TRP A 395 0.27 -20.31 4.23
N ALA A 396 -0.24 -19.82 5.36
CA ALA A 396 -0.16 -20.53 6.63
C ALA A 396 -1.50 -20.43 7.38
N PRO A 397 -1.87 -21.45 8.18
CA PRO A 397 -3.11 -21.45 8.95
C PRO A 397 -3.15 -20.32 9.98
N GLY A 398 -4.28 -19.64 10.10
CA GLY A 398 -4.51 -18.59 11.11
C GLY A 398 -4.05 -17.20 10.71
N LEU A 399 -3.31 -17.04 9.63
CA LEU A 399 -2.86 -15.74 9.16
C LEU A 399 -4.03 -14.87 8.71
N VAL A 400 -3.97 -13.60 9.07
CA VAL A 400 -4.89 -12.55 8.63
C VAL A 400 -4.17 -11.47 7.81
N GLY A 401 -2.84 -11.40 7.87
CA GLY A 401 -2.01 -10.43 7.15
C GLY A 401 -0.63 -10.99 6.76
N THR A 402 -0.03 -10.41 5.72
CA THR A 402 1.35 -10.60 5.26
C THR A 402 1.69 -9.41 4.37
N HIS A 403 2.67 -8.60 4.72
CA HIS A 403 2.75 -7.28 4.08
C HIS A 403 4.14 -6.84 3.64
N THR A 404 5.19 -7.55 4.02
CA THR A 404 6.55 -7.20 3.62
C THR A 404 7.33 -8.41 3.10
N TYR A 405 8.07 -8.19 2.02
CA TYR A 405 8.93 -9.15 1.36
C TYR A 405 10.31 -8.57 1.11
N SER A 406 11.33 -9.31 1.46
CA SER A 406 12.71 -8.99 1.11
C SER A 406 13.44 -10.25 0.67
N HIS A 407 14.37 -10.11 -0.29
CA HIS A 407 15.23 -11.23 -0.67
C HIS A 407 16.65 -10.75 -1.01
N VAL A 408 17.62 -11.63 -0.81
CA VAL A 408 19.01 -11.47 -1.23
C VAL A 408 19.53 -12.84 -1.68
N GLY A 409 20.01 -12.90 -2.91
CA GLY A 409 20.41 -14.18 -3.53
C GLY A 409 19.26 -15.18 -3.52
N GLN A 410 19.45 -16.31 -2.85
CA GLN A 410 18.43 -17.37 -2.71
C GLN A 410 17.75 -17.36 -1.32
N VAL A 411 17.94 -16.33 -0.52
CA VAL A 411 17.31 -16.19 0.79
C VAL A 411 16.15 -15.21 0.68
N GLU A 412 14.99 -15.63 1.15
CA GLU A 412 13.77 -14.83 1.21
C GLU A 412 13.27 -14.70 2.64
N ILE A 413 12.75 -13.54 3.00
CA ILE A 413 12.11 -13.29 4.28
C ILE A 413 10.79 -12.56 4.04
N VAL A 414 9.75 -12.98 4.73
CA VAL A 414 8.42 -12.38 4.74
C VAL A 414 7.96 -12.18 6.18
N ASP A 415 6.91 -11.43 6.35
CA ASP A 415 6.19 -11.40 7.61
C ASP A 415 4.80 -12.02 7.49
N GLY A 416 4.20 -12.32 8.63
CA GLY A 416 2.84 -12.81 8.70
C GLY A 416 2.21 -12.43 10.04
N CYS A 417 0.94 -12.07 9.99
CA CYS A 417 0.14 -11.65 11.15
C CYS A 417 -0.91 -12.68 11.50
N GLU A 418 -0.99 -13.04 12.77
CA GLU A 418 -2.09 -13.80 13.32
C GLU A 418 -2.75 -13.05 14.50
N PRO A 419 -4.08 -13.12 14.65
CA PRO A 419 -4.75 -12.57 15.81
C PRO A 419 -4.55 -13.51 16.99
N VAL A 420 -4.01 -13.00 18.09
CA VAL A 420 -3.80 -13.76 19.32
C VAL A 420 -4.55 -13.12 20.50
N PRO A 421 -4.94 -13.89 21.51
CA PRO A 421 -5.56 -13.31 22.71
C PRO A 421 -4.62 -12.32 23.40
N ALA A 422 -5.08 -11.13 23.75
CA ALA A 422 -4.27 -10.09 24.38
C ALA A 422 -3.55 -10.54 25.69
N ARG A 423 -4.04 -11.60 26.33
CA ARG A 423 -3.39 -12.20 27.52
C ARG A 423 -2.17 -13.05 27.17
N SER A 424 -2.17 -13.73 26.03
CA SER A 424 -1.09 -14.65 25.64
C SER A 424 0.22 -13.97 25.29
N VAL A 425 0.22 -12.67 25.03
CA VAL A 425 1.41 -11.89 24.68
C VAL A 425 2.04 -11.15 25.87
N ARG A 426 1.37 -11.15 27.03
CA ARG A 426 1.85 -10.51 28.27
C ARG A 426 2.47 -11.50 29.27
N ASP A 427 2.11 -12.79 29.16
CA ASP A 427 2.63 -13.87 29.99
C ASP A 427 3.87 -14.52 29.37
#